data_a59222ed76635d0eb459c1b3f7e64fb7
#
_entry.id   a59222ed76635d0eb459c1b3f7e64fb7
#
_cell.length_a   1.000
_cell.length_b   1.000
_cell.length_c   1.000
_cell.angle_alpha   90.00
_cell.angle_beta   90.00
_cell.angle_gamma   90.00
#
_symmetry.space_group_name_H-M   'P 1'
#
loop_
_entity.id
_entity.type
_entity.pdbx_description
1 polymer ?
#
loop_
_entity_poly.entity_id
_entity_poly.type
_entity_poly.pdbx_seq_one_letter_code
_entity_poly.pdbx_strand_id
1 'polypeptide(L)'
;MSAVAGYAQTNTMQPVLLVANQGDHTLSLIDPSAGKQIAAIPVDGVTGHEVAASPDGKIAYVPIYGDSGVGRPGTDGTKISVIDLASRKVAHTIDFGHGVRPHCAIYDKNSGMLYVTTELEKSISIIDPKTLKIVGSVPTGQEQSHMLVLSRDGSRGYTANVGPGTVSVLDMKARKTLAIIPISKNTQRIAISRDDSMVFTADQAKPQLAVIDTATNKVKTWVPLPAVGYGTAPTLDGRWLLVALRTSKQVAVVDLKTMQVTKTIDVPDGPAEILIAPDGKTAYVACNFKSQIAEIDLGQWKVARLIDAGKTADGLAWAK
;
A
#
# COMPACT_ATOMS: atom_id res chain seq x y z
N MET A 1 50.79 -26.38 7.93
CA MET A 1 49.55 -26.42 7.15
C MET A 1 48.52 -25.53 7.86
N SER A 2 48.36 -24.30 7.39
CA SER A 2 47.42 -23.35 7.98
C SER A 2 46.10 -23.43 7.21
N ALA A 3 45.03 -23.83 7.89
CA ALA A 3 43.70 -23.85 7.34
C ALA A 3 43.14 -22.41 7.30
N VAL A 4 42.92 -21.89 6.13
CA VAL A 4 42.18 -20.62 5.91
C VAL A 4 40.70 -20.94 6.05
N ALA A 5 40.10 -20.50 7.14
CA ALA A 5 38.65 -20.54 7.32
C ALA A 5 38.01 -19.49 6.38
N GLY A 6 37.42 -19.97 5.31
CA GLY A 6 36.60 -19.14 4.43
C GLY A 6 35.34 -18.74 5.17
N TYR A 7 35.22 -17.46 5.56
CA TYR A 7 33.96 -16.88 5.99
C TYR A 7 33.01 -16.83 4.78
N ALA A 8 31.99 -17.67 4.80
CA ALA A 8 30.86 -17.52 3.88
C ALA A 8 30.20 -16.14 4.15
N GLN A 9 30.40 -15.17 3.28
CA GLN A 9 29.60 -13.95 3.25
C GLN A 9 28.17 -14.37 3.04
N THR A 10 27.35 -14.27 4.08
CA THR A 10 25.89 -14.28 3.94
C THR A 10 25.53 -13.04 3.12
N ASN A 11 25.23 -13.26 1.85
CA ASN A 11 24.77 -12.22 0.92
C ASN A 11 23.36 -11.81 1.36
N THR A 12 23.25 -11.01 2.43
CA THR A 12 21.99 -10.38 2.81
C THR A 12 21.68 -9.39 1.69
N MET A 13 20.64 -9.67 0.93
CA MET A 13 20.15 -8.73 -0.09
C MET A 13 19.90 -7.38 0.59
N GLN A 14 20.49 -6.31 0.05
CA GLN A 14 20.20 -4.96 0.54
C GLN A 14 18.71 -4.69 0.35
N PRO A 15 18.06 -3.99 1.30
CA PRO A 15 16.67 -3.64 1.16
C PRO A 15 16.40 -2.93 -0.17
N VAL A 16 15.39 -3.36 -0.89
CA VAL A 16 14.98 -2.80 -2.19
C VAL A 16 13.60 -2.18 -2.05
N LEU A 17 13.44 -0.96 -2.55
CA LEU A 17 12.12 -0.34 -2.68
C LEU A 17 11.47 -0.85 -3.98
N LEU A 18 10.30 -1.46 -3.85
CA LEU A 18 9.47 -1.91 -4.94
C LEU A 18 8.46 -0.82 -5.30
N VAL A 19 8.28 -0.55 -6.60
CA VAL A 19 7.32 0.45 -7.10
C VAL A 19 6.50 -0.15 -8.23
N ALA A 20 5.20 -0.27 -8.04
CA ALA A 20 4.27 -0.65 -9.11
C ALA A 20 4.05 0.53 -10.05
N ASN A 21 4.27 0.35 -11.35
CA ASN A 21 4.12 1.39 -12.36
C ASN A 21 2.95 1.04 -13.28
N GLN A 22 1.82 1.71 -13.08
CA GLN A 22 0.59 1.45 -13.84
C GLN A 22 0.76 1.67 -15.34
N GLY A 23 1.40 2.80 -15.72
CA GLY A 23 1.49 3.23 -17.11
C GLY A 23 2.48 2.45 -17.96
N ASP A 24 3.52 1.88 -17.35
CA ASP A 24 4.52 1.04 -18.02
C ASP A 24 4.26 -0.45 -17.85
N HIS A 25 3.28 -0.83 -17.03
CA HIS A 25 2.99 -2.23 -16.68
C HIS A 25 4.22 -2.96 -16.14
N THR A 26 4.98 -2.31 -15.26
CA THR A 26 6.21 -2.83 -14.69
C THR A 26 6.24 -2.72 -13.17
N LEU A 27 7.12 -3.53 -12.56
CA LEU A 27 7.59 -3.36 -11.19
C LEU A 27 9.02 -2.81 -11.23
N SER A 28 9.22 -1.58 -10.74
CA SER A 28 10.56 -1.05 -10.54
C SER A 28 11.18 -1.58 -9.26
N LEU A 29 12.45 -1.94 -9.33
CA LEU A 29 13.33 -2.18 -8.19
C LEU A 29 14.23 -0.96 -8.05
N ILE A 30 14.17 -0.31 -6.89
CA ILE A 30 14.98 0.88 -6.59
C ILE A 30 15.95 0.54 -5.47
N ASP A 31 17.23 0.81 -5.69
CA ASP A 31 18.25 0.83 -4.64
C ASP A 31 18.11 2.13 -3.85
N PRO A 32 17.64 2.09 -2.59
CA PRO A 32 17.44 3.30 -1.80
C PRO A 32 18.75 3.96 -1.41
N SER A 33 19.85 3.23 -1.31
CA SER A 33 21.17 3.79 -0.97
C SER A 33 21.74 4.60 -2.13
N ALA A 34 21.67 4.05 -3.33
CA ALA A 34 22.11 4.72 -4.55
C ALA A 34 21.10 5.75 -5.07
N GLY A 35 19.84 5.68 -4.62
CA GLY A 35 18.76 6.55 -5.09
C GLY A 35 18.47 6.39 -6.57
N LYS A 36 18.46 5.14 -7.08
CA LYS A 36 18.23 4.87 -8.49
C LYS A 36 17.49 3.57 -8.74
N GLN A 37 16.75 3.52 -9.82
CA GLN A 37 16.15 2.31 -10.35
C GLN A 37 17.25 1.36 -10.85
N ILE A 38 17.23 0.11 -10.36
CA ILE A 38 18.19 -0.95 -10.73
C ILE A 38 17.58 -2.00 -11.65
N ALA A 39 16.25 -2.04 -11.75
CA ALA A 39 15.52 -2.87 -12.71
C ALA A 39 14.09 -2.34 -12.91
N ALA A 40 13.50 -2.67 -14.07
CA ALA A 40 12.07 -2.57 -14.35
C ALA A 40 11.62 -3.92 -14.90
N ILE A 41 10.73 -4.59 -14.20
CA ILE A 41 10.28 -5.96 -14.49
C ILE A 41 8.86 -5.89 -15.07
N PRO A 42 8.60 -6.37 -16.30
CA PRO A 42 7.24 -6.49 -16.82
C PRO A 42 6.38 -7.35 -15.90
N VAL A 43 5.14 -6.90 -15.58
CA VAL A 43 4.26 -7.60 -14.63
C VAL A 43 3.26 -8.56 -15.29
N ASP A 44 3.39 -8.80 -16.58
CA ASP A 44 2.53 -9.71 -17.34
C ASP A 44 1.02 -9.40 -17.19
N GLY A 45 0.65 -8.15 -17.44
CA GLY A 45 -0.74 -7.71 -17.39
C GLY A 45 -0.90 -6.21 -17.42
N VAL A 46 -2.16 -5.77 -17.50
CA VAL A 46 -2.53 -4.36 -17.58
C VAL A 46 -2.81 -3.82 -16.19
N THR A 47 -2.09 -2.78 -15.82
CA THR A 47 -2.14 -2.03 -14.57
C THR A 47 -1.99 -2.85 -13.29
N GLY A 48 -0.74 -3.05 -12.86
CA GLY A 48 -0.44 -3.33 -11.46
C GLY A 48 -0.54 -2.02 -10.66
N HIS A 49 -1.43 -1.96 -9.68
CA HIS A 49 -1.60 -0.76 -8.84
C HIS A 49 -0.77 -0.84 -7.57
N GLU A 50 -0.74 -1.99 -6.94
CA GLU A 50 -0.12 -2.22 -5.65
C GLU A 50 0.90 -3.35 -5.72
N VAL A 51 1.70 -3.47 -4.68
CA VAL A 51 2.69 -4.55 -4.55
C VAL A 51 2.85 -4.96 -3.09
N ALA A 52 3.00 -6.25 -2.85
CA ALA A 52 3.45 -6.79 -1.56
C ALA A 52 4.71 -7.62 -1.75
N ALA A 53 5.58 -7.65 -0.74
CA ALA A 53 6.75 -8.52 -0.73
C ALA A 53 6.58 -9.67 0.26
N SER A 54 7.18 -10.83 -0.05
CA SER A 54 7.33 -11.92 0.92
C SER A 54 8.24 -11.49 2.08
N PRO A 55 8.08 -12.06 3.28
CA PRO A 55 8.87 -11.67 4.45
C PRO A 55 10.39 -11.88 4.31
N ASP A 56 10.81 -12.79 3.43
CA ASP A 56 12.21 -13.06 3.12
C ASP A 56 12.76 -12.18 1.97
N GLY A 57 11.95 -11.27 1.46
CA GLY A 57 12.33 -10.32 0.42
C GLY A 57 12.59 -10.92 -0.96
N LYS A 58 12.22 -12.19 -1.20
CA LYS A 58 12.53 -12.87 -2.47
C LYS A 58 11.45 -12.77 -3.52
N ILE A 59 10.20 -12.62 -3.10
CA ILE A 59 9.03 -12.64 -3.98
C ILE A 59 8.27 -11.31 -3.85
N ALA A 60 7.83 -10.77 -4.97
CA ALA A 60 6.84 -9.71 -5.02
C ALA A 60 5.53 -10.23 -5.63
N TYR A 61 4.40 -9.78 -5.05
CA TYR A 61 3.05 -10.06 -5.51
C TYR A 61 2.45 -8.77 -6.06
N VAL A 62 2.13 -8.75 -7.35
CA VAL A 62 1.55 -7.58 -8.01
C VAL A 62 0.16 -7.93 -8.52
N PRO A 63 -0.91 -7.48 -7.86
CA PRO A 63 -2.27 -7.64 -8.36
C PRO A 63 -2.45 -6.91 -9.69
N ILE A 64 -3.02 -7.58 -10.68
CA ILE A 64 -3.30 -7.03 -12.01
C ILE A 64 -4.78 -6.61 -12.06
N TYR A 65 -5.01 -5.31 -11.94
CA TYR A 65 -6.36 -4.76 -11.77
C TYR A 65 -7.20 -4.77 -13.07
N GLY A 66 -6.55 -4.59 -14.20
CA GLY A 66 -7.19 -4.41 -15.49
C GLY A 66 -7.09 -2.96 -15.99
N ASP A 67 -7.77 -2.63 -17.08
CA ASP A 67 -7.69 -1.31 -17.73
C ASP A 67 -8.81 -0.34 -17.32
N SER A 68 -9.69 -0.76 -16.40
CA SER A 68 -10.76 0.06 -15.88
C SER A 68 -10.32 0.92 -14.68
N GLY A 69 -10.99 2.02 -14.44
CA GLY A 69 -10.92 2.73 -13.14
C GLY A 69 -11.92 2.13 -12.14
N VAL A 70 -11.73 2.46 -10.85
CA VAL A 70 -12.64 2.01 -9.78
C VAL A 70 -14.08 2.39 -10.11
N GLY A 71 -14.98 1.40 -10.09
CA GLY A 71 -16.41 1.57 -10.41
C GLY A 71 -16.71 1.96 -11.87
N ARG A 72 -15.74 1.88 -12.78
CA ARG A 72 -15.92 2.21 -14.20
C ARG A 72 -15.87 0.96 -15.09
N PRO A 73 -16.50 0.96 -16.25
CA PRO A 73 -16.37 -0.10 -17.23
C PRO A 73 -14.92 -0.25 -17.72
N GLY A 74 -14.58 -1.45 -18.16
CA GLY A 74 -13.27 -1.81 -18.70
C GLY A 74 -13.04 -3.30 -18.63
N THR A 75 -11.84 -3.76 -18.95
CA THR A 75 -11.43 -5.15 -18.82
C THR A 75 -11.02 -5.40 -17.37
N ASP A 76 -11.69 -6.35 -16.72
CA ASP A 76 -11.46 -6.68 -15.33
C ASP A 76 -10.24 -7.60 -15.18
N GLY A 77 -9.33 -7.23 -14.28
CA GLY A 77 -8.18 -8.07 -13.96
C GLY A 77 -8.58 -9.36 -13.25
N THR A 78 -7.84 -10.43 -13.57
CA THR A 78 -8.15 -11.81 -13.14
C THR A 78 -7.04 -12.45 -12.35
N LYS A 79 -5.88 -11.77 -12.15
CA LYS A 79 -4.67 -12.45 -11.68
C LYS A 79 -3.76 -11.59 -10.83
N ILE A 80 -2.84 -12.28 -10.16
CA ILE A 80 -1.70 -11.68 -9.44
C ILE A 80 -0.43 -12.23 -10.05
N SER A 81 0.48 -11.36 -10.46
CA SER A 81 1.81 -11.75 -10.90
C SER A 81 2.70 -12.02 -9.69
N VAL A 82 3.33 -13.18 -9.67
CA VAL A 82 4.29 -13.62 -8.63
C VAL A 82 5.69 -13.49 -9.21
N ILE A 83 6.43 -12.51 -8.74
CA ILE A 83 7.71 -12.11 -9.32
C ILE A 83 8.85 -12.60 -8.42
N ASP A 84 9.77 -13.37 -8.97
CA ASP A 84 11.04 -13.69 -8.33
C ASP A 84 12.01 -12.52 -8.49
N LEU A 85 12.37 -11.90 -7.37
CA LEU A 85 13.18 -10.68 -7.35
C LEU A 85 14.65 -10.92 -7.68
N ALA A 86 15.16 -12.15 -7.47
CA ALA A 86 16.53 -12.50 -7.82
C ALA A 86 16.71 -12.67 -9.32
N SER A 87 15.82 -13.43 -9.97
CA SER A 87 15.85 -13.63 -11.43
C SER A 87 15.21 -12.45 -12.20
N ARG A 88 14.47 -11.55 -11.49
CA ARG A 88 13.77 -10.39 -12.07
C ARG A 88 12.75 -10.79 -13.14
N LYS A 89 11.95 -11.80 -12.85
CA LYS A 89 10.95 -12.35 -13.80
C LYS A 89 9.67 -12.73 -13.07
N VAL A 90 8.55 -12.71 -13.80
CA VAL A 90 7.34 -13.38 -13.37
C VAL A 90 7.60 -14.89 -13.34
N ALA A 91 7.62 -15.48 -12.14
CA ALA A 91 7.86 -16.90 -11.94
C ALA A 91 6.56 -17.71 -11.99
N HIS A 92 5.47 -17.13 -11.48
CA HIS A 92 4.16 -17.76 -11.38
C HIS A 92 3.05 -16.73 -11.53
N THR A 93 1.83 -17.22 -11.73
CA THR A 93 0.61 -16.42 -11.74
C THR A 93 -0.42 -17.09 -10.84
N ILE A 94 -1.10 -16.30 -10.01
CA ILE A 94 -2.28 -16.72 -9.26
C ILE A 94 -3.48 -16.22 -10.06
N ASP A 95 -4.27 -17.14 -10.62
CA ASP A 95 -5.42 -16.82 -11.47
C ASP A 95 -6.72 -17.08 -10.70
N PHE A 96 -7.61 -16.10 -10.71
CA PHE A 96 -8.95 -16.22 -10.13
C PHE A 96 -9.95 -16.91 -11.07
N GLY A 97 -9.60 -17.11 -12.35
CA GLY A 97 -10.44 -17.71 -13.36
C GLY A 97 -11.56 -16.81 -13.91
N HIS A 98 -11.76 -15.63 -13.33
CA HIS A 98 -12.73 -14.64 -13.77
C HIS A 98 -12.29 -13.23 -13.32
N GLY A 99 -12.97 -12.19 -13.83
CA GLY A 99 -12.69 -10.81 -13.47
C GLY A 99 -13.04 -10.53 -12.01
N VAL A 100 -12.05 -10.14 -11.20
CA VAL A 100 -12.23 -9.79 -9.77
C VAL A 100 -11.68 -8.41 -9.43
N ARG A 101 -10.88 -7.80 -10.30
CA ARG A 101 -10.12 -6.56 -10.05
C ARG A 101 -9.33 -6.66 -8.74
N PRO A 102 -8.31 -7.51 -8.67
CA PRO A 102 -7.48 -7.61 -7.48
C PRO A 102 -6.65 -6.33 -7.35
N HIS A 103 -6.63 -5.70 -6.15
CA HIS A 103 -5.99 -4.40 -5.99
C HIS A 103 -4.92 -4.38 -4.89
N CYS A 104 -5.31 -4.25 -3.63
CA CYS A 104 -4.37 -4.18 -2.52
C CYS A 104 -3.95 -5.59 -2.09
N ALA A 105 -2.65 -5.82 -2.02
CA ALA A 105 -2.08 -7.08 -1.51
C ALA A 105 -1.33 -6.83 -0.20
N ILE A 106 -1.55 -7.67 0.81
CA ILE A 106 -0.84 -7.64 2.09
C ILE A 106 -0.41 -9.04 2.47
N TYR A 107 0.90 -9.23 2.68
CA TYR A 107 1.41 -10.45 3.30
C TYR A 107 1.33 -10.32 4.82
N ASP A 108 0.44 -11.09 5.45
CA ASP A 108 0.34 -11.13 6.90
C ASP A 108 1.33 -12.15 7.49
N LYS A 109 2.29 -11.65 8.26
CA LYS A 109 3.31 -12.47 8.90
C LYS A 109 2.78 -13.41 9.98
N ASN A 110 1.65 -13.05 10.60
CA ASN A 110 1.07 -13.84 11.70
C ASN A 110 0.39 -15.10 11.17
N SER A 111 -0.41 -14.98 10.11
CA SER A 111 -1.07 -16.12 9.48
C SER A 111 -0.21 -16.82 8.41
N GLY A 112 0.78 -16.11 7.88
CA GLY A 112 1.57 -16.57 6.73
C GLY A 112 0.78 -16.51 5.40
N MET A 113 -0.36 -15.84 5.36
CA MET A 113 -1.24 -15.74 4.19
C MET A 113 -1.04 -14.41 3.47
N LEU A 114 -1.33 -14.41 2.18
CA LEU A 114 -1.47 -13.21 1.36
C LEU A 114 -2.96 -12.85 1.30
N TYR A 115 -3.31 -11.65 1.74
CA TYR A 115 -4.65 -11.08 1.65
C TYR A 115 -4.73 -10.10 0.49
N VAL A 116 -5.75 -10.24 -0.36
CA VAL A 116 -5.90 -9.40 -1.56
C VAL A 116 -7.34 -8.91 -1.65
N THR A 117 -7.54 -7.60 -1.79
CA THR A 117 -8.86 -7.05 -2.08
C THR A 117 -9.30 -7.49 -3.47
N THR A 118 -10.51 -8.07 -3.57
CA THR A 118 -11.17 -8.45 -4.81
C THR A 118 -12.44 -7.61 -4.96
N GLU A 119 -12.29 -6.50 -5.70
CA GLU A 119 -13.28 -5.41 -5.72
C GLU A 119 -14.67 -5.89 -6.16
N LEU A 120 -14.74 -6.70 -7.23
CA LEU A 120 -16.01 -7.18 -7.79
C LEU A 120 -16.65 -8.27 -6.92
N GLU A 121 -15.87 -8.99 -6.12
CA GLU A 121 -16.37 -10.00 -5.20
C GLU A 121 -16.79 -9.43 -3.84
N LYS A 122 -16.58 -8.13 -3.60
CA LYS A 122 -16.87 -7.48 -2.30
C LYS A 122 -16.22 -8.22 -1.13
N SER A 123 -14.97 -8.66 -1.35
CA SER A 123 -14.27 -9.54 -0.40
C SER A 123 -12.76 -9.27 -0.37
N ILE A 124 -12.12 -9.85 0.63
CA ILE A 124 -10.67 -10.03 0.72
C ILE A 124 -10.41 -11.51 0.43
N SER A 125 -9.76 -11.83 -0.66
CA SER A 125 -9.31 -13.19 -0.95
C SER A 125 -8.12 -13.57 -0.08
N ILE A 126 -8.13 -14.79 0.44
CA ILE A 126 -7.06 -15.39 1.25
C ILE A 126 -6.30 -16.36 0.37
N ILE A 127 -5.01 -16.12 0.20
CA ILE A 127 -4.14 -16.92 -0.66
C ILE A 127 -3.04 -17.55 0.18
N ASP A 128 -2.82 -18.84 0.02
CA ASP A 128 -1.65 -19.52 0.56
C ASP A 128 -0.46 -19.27 -0.38
N PRO A 129 0.56 -18.50 0.04
CA PRO A 129 1.68 -18.16 -0.82
C PRO A 129 2.63 -19.34 -1.11
N LYS A 130 2.52 -20.44 -0.37
CA LYS A 130 3.31 -21.67 -0.60
C LYS A 130 2.74 -22.51 -1.74
N THR A 131 1.43 -22.58 -1.82
CA THR A 131 0.72 -23.36 -2.84
C THR A 131 0.19 -22.50 -3.99
N LEU A 132 0.21 -21.17 -3.83
CA LEU A 132 -0.36 -20.17 -4.74
C LEU A 132 -1.86 -20.36 -4.99
N LYS A 133 -2.57 -20.96 -4.03
CA LYS A 133 -4.01 -21.24 -4.13
C LYS A 133 -4.83 -20.28 -3.28
N ILE A 134 -6.00 -19.90 -3.79
CA ILE A 134 -7.03 -19.21 -3.03
C ILE A 134 -7.65 -20.22 -2.07
N VAL A 135 -7.55 -19.96 -0.76
CA VAL A 135 -7.99 -20.88 0.31
C VAL A 135 -9.20 -20.36 1.07
N GLY A 136 -9.75 -19.24 0.65
CA GLY A 136 -10.97 -18.65 1.22
C GLY A 136 -11.07 -17.17 0.99
N SER A 137 -12.05 -16.55 1.63
CA SER A 137 -12.25 -15.10 1.57
C SER A 137 -12.86 -14.56 2.86
N VAL A 138 -12.78 -13.24 3.03
CA VAL A 138 -13.46 -12.46 4.09
C VAL A 138 -14.38 -11.47 3.40
N PRO A 139 -15.71 -11.55 3.56
CA PRO A 139 -16.64 -10.60 2.96
C PRO A 139 -16.44 -9.22 3.58
N THR A 140 -16.44 -8.18 2.75
CA THR A 140 -16.36 -6.78 3.21
C THR A 140 -17.73 -6.14 3.40
N GLY A 141 -18.77 -6.74 2.82
CA GLY A 141 -20.14 -6.22 2.85
C GLY A 141 -20.36 -4.97 2.00
N GLN A 142 -19.34 -4.53 1.25
CA GLN A 142 -19.37 -3.31 0.46
C GLN A 142 -18.76 -3.52 -0.92
N GLU A 143 -19.28 -2.77 -1.90
CA GLU A 143 -18.71 -2.69 -3.25
C GLU A 143 -17.41 -1.88 -3.23
N GLN A 144 -16.56 -2.13 -4.24
CA GLN A 144 -15.34 -1.36 -4.47
C GLN A 144 -14.44 -1.29 -3.23
N SER A 145 -14.31 -2.41 -2.50
CA SER A 145 -13.33 -2.55 -1.43
C SER A 145 -11.93 -2.55 -2.04
N HIS A 146 -11.20 -1.46 -1.82
CA HIS A 146 -10.04 -1.09 -2.61
C HIS A 146 -8.73 -1.28 -1.86
N MET A 147 -8.55 -0.56 -0.75
CA MET A 147 -7.36 -0.70 0.09
C MET A 147 -7.70 -1.44 1.38
N LEU A 148 -6.73 -2.18 1.89
CA LEU A 148 -6.80 -2.94 3.13
C LEU A 148 -5.65 -2.54 4.06
N VAL A 149 -5.92 -2.46 5.35
CA VAL A 149 -4.89 -2.50 6.40
C VAL A 149 -5.26 -3.54 7.45
N LEU A 150 -4.25 -4.11 8.10
CA LEU A 150 -4.40 -5.10 9.16
C LEU A 150 -3.89 -4.55 10.49
N SER A 151 -4.51 -4.96 11.61
CA SER A 151 -3.91 -4.81 12.93
C SER A 151 -2.60 -5.60 13.00
N ARG A 152 -1.71 -5.22 13.91
CA ARG A 152 -0.39 -5.87 14.05
C ARG A 152 -0.45 -7.36 14.34
N ASP A 153 -1.51 -7.80 15.03
CA ASP A 153 -1.77 -9.22 15.32
C ASP A 153 -2.51 -9.96 14.19
N GLY A 154 -2.87 -9.25 13.11
CA GLY A 154 -3.59 -9.79 11.97
C GLY A 154 -5.06 -10.16 12.25
N SER A 155 -5.58 -9.90 13.47
CA SER A 155 -6.94 -10.31 13.84
C SER A 155 -8.03 -9.41 13.26
N ARG A 156 -7.72 -8.14 12.99
CA ARG A 156 -8.62 -7.13 12.43
C ARG A 156 -8.14 -6.66 11.07
N GLY A 157 -9.08 -6.47 10.16
CA GLY A 157 -8.86 -5.82 8.87
C GLY A 157 -9.77 -4.60 8.72
N TYR A 158 -9.32 -3.61 7.97
CA TYR A 158 -10.10 -2.42 7.64
C TYR A 158 -9.95 -2.14 6.15
N THR A 159 -11.09 -2.01 5.44
CA THR A 159 -11.05 -1.67 4.00
C THR A 159 -11.66 -0.31 3.74
N ALA A 160 -11.02 0.48 2.89
CA ALA A 160 -11.65 1.65 2.28
C ALA A 160 -12.46 1.19 1.05
N ASN A 161 -13.75 1.55 1.03
CA ASN A 161 -14.69 1.18 -0.01
C ASN A 161 -15.06 2.43 -0.82
N VAL A 162 -14.59 2.50 -2.06
CA VAL A 162 -14.51 3.75 -2.82
C VAL A 162 -15.88 4.36 -3.10
N GLY A 163 -16.72 3.67 -3.87
CA GLY A 163 -18.03 4.19 -4.28
C GLY A 163 -19.00 4.36 -3.12
N PRO A 164 -19.13 3.40 -2.20
CA PRO A 164 -19.94 3.56 -1.00
C PRO A 164 -19.44 4.63 -0.03
N GLY A 165 -18.17 5.04 -0.12
CA GLY A 165 -17.56 6.03 0.78
C GLY A 165 -17.55 5.59 2.23
N THR A 166 -17.24 4.32 2.48
CA THR A 166 -17.29 3.68 3.81
C THR A 166 -15.98 2.99 4.16
N VAL A 167 -15.81 2.65 5.43
CA VAL A 167 -14.78 1.72 5.91
C VAL A 167 -15.47 0.48 6.47
N SER A 168 -15.10 -0.71 5.97
CA SER A 168 -15.52 -1.97 6.58
C SER A 168 -14.53 -2.40 7.65
N VAL A 169 -15.05 -2.86 8.78
CA VAL A 169 -14.29 -3.48 9.87
C VAL A 169 -14.48 -4.98 9.81
N LEU A 170 -13.39 -5.73 9.74
CA LEU A 170 -13.38 -7.16 9.49
C LEU A 170 -12.78 -7.93 10.67
N ASP A 171 -13.37 -9.08 11.00
CA ASP A 171 -12.74 -10.13 11.79
C ASP A 171 -12.08 -11.10 10.83
N MET A 172 -10.76 -11.04 10.73
CA MET A 172 -9.99 -11.83 9.76
C MET A 172 -10.00 -13.32 10.11
N LYS A 173 -10.04 -13.66 11.41
CA LYS A 173 -10.08 -15.05 11.88
C LYS A 173 -11.45 -15.67 11.70
N ALA A 174 -12.50 -14.97 12.10
CA ALA A 174 -13.88 -15.43 11.94
C ALA A 174 -14.40 -15.25 10.51
N ARG A 175 -13.64 -14.57 9.64
CA ARG A 175 -13.96 -14.28 8.23
C ARG A 175 -15.33 -13.62 8.07
N LYS A 176 -15.55 -12.52 8.79
CA LYS A 176 -16.82 -11.78 8.74
C LYS A 176 -16.64 -10.29 8.88
N THR A 177 -17.58 -9.54 8.31
CA THR A 177 -17.73 -8.10 8.54
C THR A 177 -18.32 -7.86 9.93
N LEU A 178 -17.71 -6.95 10.69
CA LEU A 178 -18.15 -6.58 12.03
C LEU A 178 -18.94 -5.27 12.04
N ALA A 179 -18.51 -4.30 11.24
CA ALA A 179 -19.13 -2.99 11.13
C ALA A 179 -18.84 -2.36 9.76
N ILE A 180 -19.71 -1.44 9.37
CA ILE A 180 -19.51 -0.55 8.22
C ILE A 180 -19.63 0.88 8.73
N ILE A 181 -18.59 1.68 8.51
CA ILE A 181 -18.47 3.04 9.04
C ILE A 181 -18.63 4.01 7.87
N PRO A 182 -19.71 4.82 7.82
CA PRO A 182 -19.85 5.87 6.82
C PRO A 182 -18.77 6.94 6.97
N ILE A 183 -18.12 7.32 5.87
CA ILE A 183 -17.08 8.35 5.85
C ILE A 183 -17.54 9.55 5.02
N SER A 184 -17.81 9.35 3.72
CA SER A 184 -18.08 10.44 2.78
C SER A 184 -18.80 9.89 1.54
N LYS A 185 -18.78 10.65 0.44
CA LYS A 185 -19.20 10.15 -0.88
C LYS A 185 -18.17 9.22 -1.51
N ASN A 186 -16.91 9.34 -1.11
CA ASN A 186 -15.82 8.57 -1.66
C ASN A 186 -14.65 8.55 -0.66
N THR A 187 -14.07 7.38 -0.40
CA THR A 187 -12.81 7.20 0.32
C THR A 187 -12.02 6.07 -0.33
N GLN A 188 -10.69 6.16 -0.38
CA GLN A 188 -9.90 5.24 -1.20
C GLN A 188 -8.71 4.64 -0.49
N ARG A 189 -7.86 5.46 0.13
CA ARG A 189 -6.64 5.04 0.83
C ARG A 189 -6.91 4.97 2.34
N ILE A 190 -6.21 4.08 3.01
CA ILE A 190 -6.43 3.79 4.43
C ILE A 190 -5.10 3.46 5.11
N ALA A 191 -4.94 3.87 6.36
CA ALA A 191 -3.81 3.49 7.20
C ALA A 191 -4.28 3.16 8.62
N ILE A 192 -3.46 2.45 9.40
CA ILE A 192 -3.69 2.14 10.80
C ILE A 192 -2.54 2.68 11.66
N SER A 193 -2.84 3.21 12.85
CA SER A 193 -1.81 3.69 13.78
C SER A 193 -0.92 2.55 14.28
N ARG A 194 0.28 2.92 14.75
CA ARG A 194 1.28 1.92 15.22
C ARG A 194 0.85 1.11 16.43
N ASP A 195 -0.09 1.63 17.21
CA ASP A 195 -0.68 0.97 18.40
C ASP A 195 -2.04 0.31 18.10
N ASP A 196 -2.46 0.28 16.84
CA ASP A 196 -3.74 -0.22 16.35
C ASP A 196 -4.97 0.52 16.90
N SER A 197 -4.80 1.64 17.60
CA SER A 197 -5.92 2.36 18.25
C SER A 197 -6.74 3.23 17.30
N MET A 198 -6.18 3.58 16.12
CA MET A 198 -6.82 4.47 15.16
C MET A 198 -6.63 3.99 13.73
N VAL A 199 -7.66 4.19 12.91
CA VAL A 199 -7.60 4.03 11.45
C VAL A 199 -7.85 5.38 10.79
N PHE A 200 -7.11 5.66 9.73
CA PHE A 200 -7.12 6.92 9.02
C PHE A 200 -7.55 6.72 7.57
N THR A 201 -8.47 7.55 7.08
CA THR A 201 -8.81 7.58 5.65
C THR A 201 -9.21 9.01 5.23
N ALA A 202 -8.74 9.44 4.06
CA ALA A 202 -9.07 10.76 3.55
C ALA A 202 -10.46 10.79 2.92
N ASP A 203 -11.20 11.85 3.21
CA ASP A 203 -12.43 12.19 2.50
C ASP A 203 -12.06 12.72 1.10
N GLN A 204 -12.45 11.99 0.07
CA GLN A 204 -12.15 12.38 -1.31
C GLN A 204 -13.06 13.49 -1.86
N ALA A 205 -14.10 13.88 -1.11
CA ALA A 205 -15.02 14.94 -1.48
C ALA A 205 -14.74 16.28 -0.76
N LYS A 206 -14.01 16.22 0.38
CA LYS A 206 -13.71 17.40 1.20
C LYS A 206 -12.27 17.34 1.71
N PRO A 207 -11.59 18.48 1.93
CA PRO A 207 -10.22 18.52 2.45
C PRO A 207 -10.18 18.19 3.96
N GLN A 208 -10.43 16.94 4.29
CA GLN A 208 -10.44 16.44 5.67
C GLN A 208 -10.06 14.95 5.72
N LEU A 209 -9.53 14.53 6.86
CA LEU A 209 -9.16 13.16 7.16
C LEU A 209 -10.04 12.62 8.29
N ALA A 210 -10.67 11.48 8.07
CA ALA A 210 -11.38 10.76 9.12
C ALA A 210 -10.38 10.02 10.02
N VAL A 211 -10.53 10.17 11.32
CA VAL A 211 -9.83 9.39 12.34
C VAL A 211 -10.86 8.48 13.00
N ILE A 212 -10.73 7.19 12.79
CA ILE A 212 -11.63 6.16 13.30
C ILE A 212 -11.02 5.55 14.55
N ASP A 213 -11.77 5.48 15.63
CA ASP A 213 -11.42 4.78 16.86
C ASP A 213 -11.72 3.27 16.68
N THR A 214 -10.71 2.43 16.84
CA THR A 214 -10.83 0.99 16.60
C THR A 214 -11.55 0.22 17.69
N ALA A 215 -11.60 0.76 18.92
CA ALA A 215 -12.33 0.15 20.03
C ALA A 215 -13.84 0.33 19.88
N THR A 216 -14.27 1.49 19.34
CA THR A 216 -15.69 1.82 19.18
C THR A 216 -16.20 1.62 17.77
N ASN A 217 -15.31 1.47 16.78
CA ASN A 217 -15.62 1.42 15.34
C ASN A 217 -16.44 2.64 14.87
N LYS A 218 -16.05 3.83 15.33
CA LYS A 218 -16.72 5.10 14.98
C LYS A 218 -15.68 6.15 14.58
N VAL A 219 -16.09 7.09 13.75
CA VAL A 219 -15.28 8.30 13.51
C VAL A 219 -15.16 9.06 14.83
N LYS A 220 -13.93 9.16 15.32
CA LYS A 220 -13.59 9.87 16.55
C LYS A 220 -13.50 11.38 16.36
N THR A 221 -12.87 11.77 15.24
CA THR A 221 -12.67 13.18 14.88
C THR A 221 -12.34 13.32 13.39
N TRP A 222 -12.39 14.54 12.91
CA TRP A 222 -11.95 14.94 11.58
C TRP A 222 -10.77 15.89 11.68
N VAL A 223 -9.71 15.64 10.93
CA VAL A 223 -8.57 16.54 10.82
C VAL A 223 -8.75 17.37 9.55
N PRO A 224 -8.90 18.69 9.63
CA PRO A 224 -8.90 19.56 8.46
C PRO A 224 -7.56 19.46 7.72
N LEU A 225 -7.61 19.33 6.40
CA LEU A 225 -6.44 19.29 5.54
C LEU A 225 -6.39 20.53 4.65
N PRO A 226 -5.18 20.96 4.19
CA PRO A 226 -5.05 22.09 3.26
C PRO A 226 -5.68 21.84 1.88
N ALA A 227 -5.74 20.57 1.45
CA ALA A 227 -6.36 20.11 0.21
C ALA A 227 -6.90 18.68 0.41
N VAL A 228 -7.64 18.17 -0.57
CA VAL A 228 -8.15 16.78 -0.54
C VAL A 228 -6.99 15.79 -0.39
N GLY A 229 -7.05 14.98 0.65
CA GLY A 229 -6.04 13.97 0.96
C GLY A 229 -6.18 12.71 0.11
N TYR A 230 -5.09 11.91 0.03
CA TYR A 230 -5.08 10.64 -0.68
C TYR A 230 -4.34 9.57 0.14
N GLY A 231 -3.09 9.22 -0.20
CA GLY A 231 -2.27 8.26 0.54
C GLY A 231 -1.95 8.73 1.95
N THR A 232 -1.90 7.80 2.89
CA THR A 232 -1.63 8.09 4.30
C THR A 232 -0.65 7.09 4.88
N ALA A 233 0.33 7.54 5.67
CA ALA A 233 1.30 6.68 6.34
C ALA A 233 1.68 7.21 7.72
N PRO A 234 1.45 6.47 8.81
CA PRO A 234 1.94 6.84 10.14
C PRO A 234 3.44 6.57 10.25
N THR A 235 4.16 7.46 10.91
CA THR A 235 5.59 7.26 11.23
C THR A 235 5.78 6.12 12.23
N LEU A 236 6.98 5.50 12.25
CA LEU A 236 7.24 4.33 13.09
C LEU A 236 7.21 4.63 14.59
N ASP A 237 7.48 5.89 14.98
CA ASP A 237 7.36 6.37 16.36
C ASP A 237 5.90 6.62 16.80
N GLY A 238 4.94 6.50 15.86
CA GLY A 238 3.52 6.70 16.12
C GLY A 238 3.11 8.16 16.39
N ARG A 239 4.02 9.12 16.19
CA ARG A 239 3.78 10.52 16.47
C ARG A 239 3.11 11.27 15.34
N TRP A 240 3.47 10.96 14.11
CA TRP A 240 3.06 11.71 12.93
C TRP A 240 2.30 10.84 11.94
N LEU A 241 1.42 11.47 11.17
CA LEU A 241 0.81 10.88 9.99
C LEU A 241 1.13 11.77 8.79
N LEU A 242 1.72 11.19 7.77
CA LEU A 242 1.89 11.84 6.48
C LEU A 242 0.64 11.61 5.64
N VAL A 243 0.17 12.66 4.96
CA VAL A 243 -1.00 12.61 4.08
C VAL A 243 -0.63 13.24 2.73
N ALA A 244 -0.72 12.46 1.66
CA ALA A 244 -0.51 12.96 0.31
C ALA A 244 -1.66 13.89 -0.08
N LEU A 245 -1.34 15.10 -0.54
CA LEU A 245 -2.29 16.11 -1.03
C LEU A 245 -2.15 16.18 -2.56
N ARG A 246 -2.84 15.28 -3.25
CA ARG A 246 -2.59 14.97 -4.67
C ARG A 246 -2.67 16.18 -5.59
N THR A 247 -3.64 17.07 -5.36
CA THR A 247 -3.89 18.24 -6.22
C THR A 247 -3.04 19.45 -5.86
N SER A 248 -2.47 19.51 -4.67
CA SER A 248 -1.61 20.63 -4.21
C SER A 248 -0.13 20.33 -4.30
N LYS A 249 0.29 19.14 -4.77
CA LYS A 249 1.70 18.73 -4.89
C LYS A 249 2.44 18.80 -3.55
N GLN A 250 1.78 18.37 -2.49
CA GLN A 250 2.30 18.45 -1.14
C GLN A 250 2.02 17.17 -0.36
N VAL A 251 2.79 16.99 0.70
CA VAL A 251 2.50 16.03 1.78
C VAL A 251 2.24 16.83 3.04
N ALA A 252 1.06 16.69 3.65
CA ALA A 252 0.76 17.23 4.96
C ALA A 252 1.32 16.33 6.06
N VAL A 253 1.82 16.94 7.14
CA VAL A 253 2.28 16.26 8.35
C VAL A 253 1.32 16.58 9.47
N VAL A 254 0.58 15.57 9.91
CA VAL A 254 -0.40 15.65 10.99
C VAL A 254 0.26 15.18 12.29
N ASP A 255 0.20 15.99 13.33
CA ASP A 255 0.56 15.58 14.70
C ASP A 255 -0.60 14.77 15.29
N LEU A 256 -0.38 13.48 15.54
CA LEU A 256 -1.42 12.56 16.05
C LEU A 256 -1.81 12.82 17.51
N LYS A 257 -1.04 13.62 18.24
CA LYS A 257 -1.40 14.05 19.61
C LYS A 257 -2.41 15.20 19.60
N THR A 258 -2.22 16.17 18.69
CA THR A 258 -3.07 17.36 18.59
C THR A 258 -4.15 17.24 17.51
N MET A 259 -4.05 16.25 16.62
CA MET A 259 -4.92 16.07 15.45
C MET A 259 -4.94 17.30 14.54
N GLN A 260 -3.78 17.90 14.32
CA GLN A 260 -3.63 19.11 13.52
C GLN A 260 -2.50 18.94 12.48
N VAL A 261 -2.67 19.54 11.31
CA VAL A 261 -1.58 19.69 10.34
C VAL A 261 -0.59 20.72 10.89
N THR A 262 0.66 20.32 11.04
CA THR A 262 1.72 21.18 11.59
C THR A 262 2.59 21.78 10.50
N LYS A 263 2.69 21.12 9.34
CA LYS A 263 3.48 21.57 8.18
C LYS A 263 3.04 20.85 6.91
N THR A 264 3.50 21.38 5.78
CA THR A 264 3.43 20.72 4.48
C THR A 264 4.81 20.64 3.87
N ILE A 265 5.03 19.64 3.01
CA ILE A 265 6.28 19.39 2.30
C ILE A 265 5.95 19.40 0.82
N ASP A 266 6.59 20.27 0.03
CA ASP A 266 6.41 20.30 -1.41
C ASP A 266 7.06 19.05 -2.04
N VAL A 267 6.31 18.40 -2.93
CA VAL A 267 6.73 17.20 -3.68
C VAL A 267 6.34 17.33 -5.15
N PRO A 268 6.86 16.53 -6.07
CA PRO A 268 6.40 16.50 -7.44
C PRO A 268 4.90 16.21 -7.57
N ASP A 269 4.35 16.51 -8.74
CA ASP A 269 2.93 16.42 -9.05
C ASP A 269 2.38 15.00 -8.91
N GLY A 270 1.18 14.89 -8.33
CA GLY A 270 0.44 13.65 -8.16
C GLY A 270 0.95 12.76 -7.03
N PRO A 271 1.27 13.29 -5.81
CA PRO A 271 1.61 12.41 -4.70
C PRO A 271 0.44 11.45 -4.42
N ALA A 272 0.74 10.16 -4.35
CA ALA A 272 -0.23 9.08 -4.22
C ALA A 272 0.05 8.21 -3.00
N GLU A 273 0.83 7.14 -3.14
CA GLU A 273 1.22 6.28 -2.03
C GLU A 273 2.36 6.89 -1.22
N ILE A 274 2.36 6.62 0.09
CA ILE A 274 3.44 6.99 1.01
C ILE A 274 3.88 5.73 1.75
N LEU A 275 5.19 5.46 1.76
CA LEU A 275 5.77 4.34 2.48
C LEU A 275 6.89 4.83 3.40
N ILE A 276 6.79 4.51 4.69
CA ILE A 276 7.87 4.80 5.64
C ILE A 276 8.97 3.73 5.51
N ALA A 277 10.20 4.17 5.42
CA ALA A 277 11.35 3.27 5.39
C ALA A 277 11.48 2.48 6.69
N PRO A 278 12.08 1.27 6.64
CA PRO A 278 12.28 0.44 7.83
C PRO A 278 13.11 1.07 8.94
N ASP A 279 13.93 2.05 8.61
CA ASP A 279 14.74 2.82 9.56
C ASP A 279 13.94 3.88 10.33
N GLY A 280 12.71 4.19 9.87
CA GLY A 280 11.84 5.21 10.45
C GLY A 280 12.31 6.65 10.24
N LYS A 281 13.35 6.87 9.43
CA LYS A 281 13.94 8.21 9.20
C LYS A 281 13.56 8.81 7.87
N THR A 282 13.10 7.98 6.96
CA THR A 282 12.81 8.35 5.57
C THR A 282 11.38 7.93 5.21
N ALA A 283 10.71 8.76 4.41
CA ALA A 283 9.47 8.38 3.73
C ALA A 283 9.66 8.46 2.21
N TYR A 284 9.06 7.54 1.48
CA TYR A 284 9.02 7.53 0.03
C TYR A 284 7.61 7.83 -0.43
N VAL A 285 7.48 8.75 -1.37
CA VAL A 285 6.17 9.19 -1.91
C VAL A 285 6.17 8.95 -3.41
N ALA A 286 5.25 8.12 -3.88
CA ALA A 286 5.02 7.94 -5.31
C ALA A 286 4.35 9.20 -5.89
N CYS A 287 5.03 9.85 -6.83
CA CYS A 287 4.56 11.06 -7.51
C CYS A 287 4.12 10.69 -8.94
N ASN A 288 2.89 10.19 -9.04
CA ASN A 288 2.44 9.39 -10.16
C ASN A 288 2.32 10.17 -11.50
N PHE A 289 2.10 11.51 -11.46
CA PHE A 289 2.09 12.31 -12.68
C PHE A 289 3.49 12.72 -13.19
N LYS A 290 4.54 12.44 -12.41
CA LYS A 290 5.94 12.77 -12.76
C LYS A 290 6.82 11.54 -12.91
N SER A 291 6.27 10.33 -12.71
CA SER A 291 7.06 9.08 -12.78
C SER A 291 8.27 9.11 -11.86
N GLN A 292 8.10 9.67 -10.66
CA GLN A 292 9.16 9.90 -9.69
C GLN A 292 8.73 9.46 -8.30
N ILE A 293 9.72 9.10 -7.50
CA ILE A 293 9.58 8.89 -6.06
C ILE A 293 10.28 10.06 -5.35
N ALA A 294 9.55 10.77 -4.51
CA ALA A 294 10.16 11.75 -3.62
C ALA A 294 10.62 11.05 -2.33
N GLU A 295 11.90 11.15 -2.02
CA GLU A 295 12.49 10.70 -0.76
C GLU A 295 12.47 11.87 0.22
N ILE A 296 11.74 11.71 1.32
CA ILE A 296 11.58 12.73 2.36
C ILE A 296 12.40 12.34 3.59
N ASP A 297 13.28 13.24 4.02
CA ASP A 297 13.97 13.19 5.32
C ASP A 297 12.97 13.60 6.43
N LEU A 298 12.61 12.67 7.30
CA LEU A 298 11.65 12.88 8.38
C LEU A 298 12.25 13.69 9.56
N GLY A 299 13.56 13.78 9.66
CA GLY A 299 14.22 14.65 10.65
C GLY A 299 14.18 16.13 10.25
N GLN A 300 14.31 16.40 8.95
CA GLN A 300 14.32 17.74 8.40
C GLN A 300 12.98 18.16 7.78
N TRP A 301 12.07 17.21 7.56
CA TRP A 301 10.76 17.43 6.93
C TRP A 301 10.87 18.09 5.54
N LYS A 302 11.77 17.58 4.72
CA LYS A 302 11.98 18.06 3.36
C LYS A 302 12.32 16.93 2.40
N VAL A 303 12.10 17.14 1.12
CA VAL A 303 12.59 16.23 0.08
C VAL A 303 14.11 16.25 0.07
N ALA A 304 14.72 15.09 0.28
CA ALA A 304 16.17 14.90 0.23
C ALA A 304 16.64 14.68 -1.21
N ARG A 305 15.87 13.93 -2.00
CA ARG A 305 16.14 13.70 -3.43
C ARG A 305 14.89 13.20 -4.15
N LEU A 306 14.95 13.23 -5.49
CA LEU A 306 13.98 12.62 -6.38
C LEU A 306 14.63 11.42 -7.07
N ILE A 307 13.86 10.33 -7.21
CA ILE A 307 14.31 9.09 -7.82
C ILE A 307 13.37 8.80 -8.98
N ASP A 308 13.92 8.58 -10.17
CA ASP A 308 13.11 8.22 -11.33
C ASP A 308 12.57 6.79 -11.19
N ALA A 309 11.32 6.60 -11.58
CA ALA A 309 10.59 5.34 -11.61
C ALA A 309 9.89 5.16 -12.97
N GLY A 310 9.08 4.11 -13.11
CA GLY A 310 8.26 3.95 -14.31
C GLY A 310 7.05 4.87 -14.34
N LYS A 311 6.36 4.91 -15.47
CA LYS A 311 5.19 5.79 -15.68
C LYS A 311 4.07 5.45 -14.71
N THR A 312 3.48 6.49 -14.17
CA THR A 312 2.38 6.38 -13.21
C THR A 312 2.77 5.50 -12.03
N ALA A 313 3.90 5.81 -11.36
CA ALA A 313 4.33 5.15 -10.13
C ALA A 313 3.23 5.26 -9.06
N ASP A 314 2.83 4.15 -8.44
CA ASP A 314 1.71 4.10 -7.48
C ASP A 314 2.08 3.30 -6.22
N GLY A 315 1.76 2.01 -6.14
CA GLY A 315 1.98 1.19 -4.95
C GLY A 315 3.46 0.98 -4.62
N LEU A 316 3.76 1.01 -3.33
CA LEU A 316 5.11 0.92 -2.79
C LEU A 316 5.23 -0.22 -1.77
N ALA A 317 6.33 -0.98 -1.81
CA ALA A 317 6.65 -1.97 -0.78
C ALA A 317 8.16 -2.08 -0.54
N TRP A 318 8.53 -2.68 0.61
CA TRP A 318 9.90 -3.06 0.92
C TRP A 318 10.13 -4.56 0.73
N ALA A 319 11.13 -4.94 -0.07
CA ALA A 319 11.75 -6.25 -0.04
C ALA A 319 13.03 -6.17 0.80
N LYS A 320 13.16 -7.02 1.83
CA LYS A 320 14.25 -6.98 2.82
C LYS A 320 15.07 -8.27 2.77
#